data_036309dcdda777f9534c974970b7203a
#
_entry.id   036309dcdda777f9534c974970b7203a
#
_cell.length_a   1.000
_cell.length_b   1.000
_cell.length_c   1.000
_cell.angle_alpha   90.00
_cell.angle_beta   90.00
_cell.angle_gamma   90.00
#
_symmetry.space_group_name_H-M   'P 1'
#
loop_
_entity.id
_entity.type
_entity.pdbx_description
1 polymer ?
#
loop_
_entity_poly.entity_id
_entity_poly.type
_entity_poly.pdbx_seq_one_letter_code
_entity_poly.pdbx_strand_id
1 'polypeptide(L)'
;MLLGAEDLTKQQEEGIVADQSSFDVVSEVNMQEMKNVVDQATKEIKQRFDFKDSKTELTLKEKEKELVVLSDDEYKLNAVIEIIKTKCVKRGVSLKAFEYGKIEEALGATVRQVIKIQSGISSEKAKEITKAVKESKIKVQAQIQGEQVRVISKSKDDLQTAIAFLKGKDFGIDLQFTN
;
A
#
# COMPACT_ATOMS: atom_id res chain seq x y z
N MET A 1 31.84 -7.06 -50.04
CA MET A 1 31.78 -6.60 -48.63
C MET A 1 30.33 -6.62 -48.18
N LEU A 2 29.96 -7.64 -47.47
CA LEU A 2 28.64 -7.80 -46.87
C LEU A 2 28.68 -7.13 -45.50
N LEU A 3 28.08 -5.95 -45.38
CA LEU A 3 27.78 -5.34 -44.11
C LEU A 3 26.55 -6.08 -43.53
N GLY A 4 26.77 -6.66 -42.38
CA GLY A 4 25.94 -7.71 -41.85
C GLY A 4 24.54 -7.26 -41.39
N ALA A 5 23.66 -8.22 -41.49
CA ALA A 5 22.27 -8.18 -41.04
C ALA A 5 22.07 -7.84 -39.52
N GLU A 6 23.15 -7.73 -38.76
CA GLU A 6 23.13 -7.42 -37.34
C GLU A 6 22.88 -5.92 -37.03
N ASP A 7 23.17 -5.04 -37.97
CA ASP A 7 23.00 -3.59 -37.77
C ASP A 7 21.56 -3.12 -38.03
N LEU A 8 20.82 -3.88 -38.83
CA LEU A 8 19.39 -3.58 -39.09
C LEU A 8 18.46 -4.02 -37.97
N THR A 9 18.85 -5.02 -37.17
CA THR A 9 18.05 -5.53 -36.06
C THR A 9 18.14 -4.60 -34.86
N LYS A 10 19.29 -3.96 -34.61
CA LYS A 10 19.45 -2.97 -33.53
C LYS A 10 18.68 -1.68 -33.78
N GLN A 11 18.60 -1.22 -35.02
CA GLN A 11 17.85 -0.03 -35.37
C GLN A 11 16.32 -0.23 -35.32
N GLN A 12 15.84 -1.46 -35.45
CA GLN A 12 14.42 -1.77 -35.33
C GLN A 12 13.96 -1.90 -33.86
N GLU A 13 14.84 -2.28 -32.94
CA GLU A 13 14.54 -2.35 -31.52
C GLU A 13 14.53 -0.96 -30.86
N GLU A 14 15.39 -0.04 -31.30
CA GLU A 14 15.40 1.34 -30.76
C GLU A 14 14.22 2.20 -31.25
N GLY A 15 13.65 1.90 -32.40
CA GLY A 15 12.49 2.64 -32.95
C GLY A 15 11.14 2.29 -32.33
N ILE A 16 11.02 1.14 -31.66
CA ILE A 16 9.76 0.65 -31.08
C ILE A 16 9.56 1.16 -29.64
N VAL A 17 10.64 1.53 -28.94
CA VAL A 17 10.60 1.95 -27.53
C VAL A 17 10.18 3.42 -27.36
N ALA A 18 10.34 4.28 -28.39
CA ALA A 18 10.15 5.73 -28.29
C ALA A 18 8.67 6.20 -28.25
N ASP A 19 7.70 5.31 -28.51
CA ASP A 19 6.29 5.71 -28.65
C ASP A 19 5.33 5.02 -27.66
N GLN A 20 5.88 4.46 -26.58
CA GLN A 20 5.08 3.80 -25.55
C GLN A 20 5.01 4.66 -24.29
N SER A 21 3.79 4.83 -23.79
CA SER A 21 3.53 5.42 -22.47
C SER A 21 3.26 4.34 -21.44
N SER A 22 3.53 4.63 -20.17
CA SER A 22 3.31 3.68 -19.08
C SER A 22 2.85 4.38 -17.81
N PHE A 23 2.25 3.60 -16.93
CA PHE A 23 2.08 3.97 -15.52
C PHE A 23 2.42 2.78 -14.64
N ASP A 24 2.75 3.05 -13.39
CA ASP A 24 3.01 2.04 -12.38
C ASP A 24 1.83 1.95 -11.41
N VAL A 25 1.40 0.72 -11.15
CA VAL A 25 0.45 0.39 -10.09
C VAL A 25 1.27 0.06 -8.85
N VAL A 26 1.09 0.83 -7.80
CA VAL A 26 1.78 0.67 -6.52
C VAL A 26 0.77 0.58 -5.38
N SER A 27 1.21 0.06 -4.24
CA SER A 27 0.42 0.05 -3.01
C SER A 27 1.35 0.41 -1.86
N GLU A 28 1.35 1.66 -1.48
CA GLU A 28 2.29 2.19 -0.48
C GLU A 28 1.53 2.97 0.60
N VAL A 29 2.03 2.89 1.83
CA VAL A 29 1.62 3.73 2.93
C VAL A 29 2.65 4.85 3.11
N ASN A 30 2.17 6.08 3.14
CA ASN A 30 3.02 7.22 3.49
C ASN A 30 3.34 7.16 4.99
N MET A 31 4.56 6.78 5.33
CA MET A 31 4.99 6.61 6.72
C MET A 31 5.05 7.94 7.48
N GLN A 32 5.25 9.07 6.81
CA GLN A 32 5.16 10.39 7.44
C GLN A 32 3.71 10.68 7.88
N GLU A 33 2.73 10.36 7.04
CA GLU A 33 1.31 10.46 7.43
C GLU A 33 0.95 9.47 8.54
N MET A 34 1.51 8.28 8.52
CA MET A 34 1.33 7.31 9.60
C MET A 34 1.88 7.83 10.93
N LYS A 35 3.03 8.48 10.91
CA LYS A 35 3.59 9.16 12.08
C LYS A 35 2.65 10.26 12.61
N ASN A 36 2.11 11.08 11.72
CA ASN A 36 1.13 12.10 12.08
C ASN A 36 -0.14 11.49 12.71
N VAL A 37 -0.60 10.36 12.19
CA VAL A 37 -1.72 9.60 12.78
C VAL A 37 -1.41 9.18 14.21
N VAL A 38 -0.24 8.59 14.45
CA VAL A 38 0.18 8.14 15.78
C VAL A 38 0.31 9.31 16.75
N ASP A 39 0.90 10.42 16.32
CA ASP A 39 1.05 11.63 17.14
C ASP A 39 -0.33 12.20 17.54
N GLN A 40 -1.26 12.30 16.60
CA GLN A 40 -2.61 12.79 16.86
C GLN A 40 -3.42 11.83 17.77
N ALA A 41 -3.31 10.52 17.52
CA ALA A 41 -3.95 9.53 18.38
C ALA A 41 -3.41 9.59 19.81
N THR A 42 -2.10 9.70 19.96
CA THR A 42 -1.45 9.84 21.28
C THR A 42 -1.93 11.08 22.01
N LYS A 43 -2.05 12.22 21.33
CA LYS A 43 -2.56 13.46 21.91
C LYS A 43 -4.02 13.30 22.39
N GLU A 44 -4.87 12.70 21.56
CA GLU A 44 -6.27 12.46 21.91
C GLU A 44 -6.38 11.54 23.13
N ILE A 45 -5.63 10.43 23.17
CA ILE A 45 -5.61 9.49 24.28
C ILE A 45 -5.23 10.20 25.59
N LYS A 46 -4.19 11.04 25.56
CA LYS A 46 -3.74 11.80 26.73
C LYS A 46 -4.78 12.81 27.26
N GLN A 47 -5.66 13.29 26.40
CA GLN A 47 -6.70 14.27 26.75
C GLN A 47 -8.02 13.62 27.18
N ARG A 48 -8.24 12.36 26.86
CA ARG A 48 -9.50 11.67 27.17
C ARG A 48 -9.54 11.23 28.63
N PHE A 49 -10.65 11.53 29.28
CA PHE A 49 -10.87 11.16 30.68
C PHE A 49 -10.87 9.64 30.91
N ASP A 50 -11.41 8.86 29.98
CA ASP A 50 -11.45 7.39 30.03
C ASP A 50 -10.06 6.72 29.92
N PHE A 51 -9.04 7.47 29.54
CA PHE A 51 -7.63 7.05 29.52
C PHE A 51 -6.78 7.68 30.63
N LYS A 52 -7.41 8.35 31.60
CA LYS A 52 -6.70 8.91 32.76
C LYS A 52 -5.98 7.78 33.49
N ASP A 53 -4.69 7.98 33.78
CA ASP A 53 -3.81 7.01 34.44
C ASP A 53 -3.66 5.67 33.70
N SER A 54 -4.06 5.61 32.42
CA SER A 54 -3.88 4.44 31.57
C SER A 54 -2.41 4.25 31.19
N LYS A 55 -2.00 2.99 31.09
CA LYS A 55 -0.69 2.58 30.57
C LYS A 55 -0.64 2.51 29.05
N THR A 56 -1.61 3.09 28.35
CA THR A 56 -1.69 3.06 26.89
C THR A 56 -0.48 3.75 26.24
N GLU A 57 0.15 3.03 25.34
CA GLU A 57 1.32 3.50 24.58
C GLU A 57 1.23 3.05 23.13
N LEU A 58 1.57 3.95 22.21
CA LEU A 58 1.67 3.69 20.77
C LEU A 58 3.13 3.82 20.35
N THR A 59 3.67 2.80 19.72
CA THR A 59 5.05 2.81 19.20
C THR A 59 5.04 2.46 17.71
N LEU A 60 5.41 3.43 16.87
CA LEU A 60 5.58 3.22 15.44
C LEU A 60 7.02 2.83 15.15
N LYS A 61 7.21 1.60 14.65
CA LYS A 61 8.49 1.09 14.16
C LYS A 61 8.54 1.28 12.65
N GLU A 62 9.10 2.40 12.22
CA GLU A 62 9.07 2.80 10.80
C GLU A 62 9.80 1.81 9.88
N LYS A 63 10.96 1.32 10.31
CA LYS A 63 11.77 0.37 9.51
C LYS A 63 11.11 -0.99 9.36
N GLU A 64 10.52 -1.51 10.42
CA GLU A 64 9.81 -2.77 10.46
C GLU A 64 8.39 -2.64 9.89
N LYS A 65 7.92 -1.42 9.70
CA LYS A 65 6.54 -1.11 9.28
C LYS A 65 5.51 -1.76 10.20
N GLU A 66 5.68 -1.53 11.50
CA GLU A 66 4.82 -2.05 12.54
C GLU A 66 4.37 -0.94 13.48
N LEU A 67 3.11 -1.00 13.88
CA LEU A 67 2.56 -0.20 14.98
C LEU A 67 2.28 -1.12 16.16
N VAL A 68 2.95 -0.89 17.28
CA VAL A 68 2.71 -1.61 18.53
C VAL A 68 1.76 -0.81 19.40
N VAL A 69 0.66 -1.42 19.78
CA VAL A 69 -0.34 -0.86 20.67
C VAL A 69 -0.30 -1.59 21.99
N LEU A 70 -0.02 -0.88 23.07
CA LEU A 70 -0.07 -1.35 24.46
C LEU A 70 -1.22 -0.65 25.17
N SER A 71 -2.01 -1.39 25.95
CA SER A 71 -3.09 -0.80 26.77
C SER A 71 -3.37 -1.62 28.01
N ASP A 72 -4.21 -1.10 28.90
CA ASP A 72 -4.51 -1.74 30.19
C ASP A 72 -5.26 -3.06 30.04
N ASP A 73 -6.18 -3.11 29.08
CA ASP A 73 -7.00 -4.29 28.78
C ASP A 73 -7.43 -4.29 27.31
N GLU A 74 -8.08 -5.34 26.88
CA GLU A 74 -8.56 -5.52 25.50
C GLU A 74 -9.62 -4.47 25.13
N TYR A 75 -10.49 -4.10 26.05
CA TYR A 75 -11.52 -3.09 25.83
C TYR A 75 -10.89 -1.73 25.48
N LYS A 76 -9.93 -1.26 26.29
CA LYS A 76 -9.21 -0.01 26.04
C LYS A 76 -8.35 -0.10 24.78
N LEU A 77 -7.71 -1.23 24.53
CA LEU A 77 -6.93 -1.46 23.31
C LEU A 77 -7.81 -1.29 22.07
N ASN A 78 -9.00 -1.88 22.05
CA ASN A 78 -9.92 -1.74 20.92
C ASN A 78 -10.40 -0.28 20.76
N ALA A 79 -10.61 0.45 21.84
CA ALA A 79 -10.93 1.88 21.80
C ALA A 79 -9.77 2.69 21.16
N VAL A 80 -8.53 2.37 21.48
CA VAL A 80 -7.33 2.98 20.86
C VAL A 80 -7.29 2.69 19.36
N ILE A 81 -7.57 1.45 18.96
CA ILE A 81 -7.64 1.06 17.54
C ILE A 81 -8.66 1.91 16.78
N GLU A 82 -9.85 2.15 17.35
CA GLU A 82 -10.87 3.01 16.73
C GLU A 82 -10.41 4.47 16.61
N ILE A 83 -9.68 4.99 17.57
CA ILE A 83 -9.06 6.32 17.47
C ILE A 83 -8.06 6.35 16.31
N ILE A 84 -7.19 5.36 16.20
CA ILE A 84 -6.20 5.24 15.13
C ILE A 84 -6.90 5.18 13.75
N LYS A 85 -7.91 4.35 13.60
CA LYS A 85 -8.70 4.24 12.35
C LYS A 85 -9.29 5.59 11.95
N THR A 86 -9.87 6.31 12.88
CA THR A 86 -10.45 7.65 12.64
C THR A 86 -9.39 8.63 12.15
N LYS A 87 -8.20 8.64 12.75
CA LYS A 87 -7.10 9.51 12.33
C LYS A 87 -6.55 9.09 10.94
N CYS A 88 -6.46 7.80 10.67
CA CYS A 88 -6.07 7.27 9.36
C CYS A 88 -7.00 7.77 8.25
N VAL A 89 -8.30 7.65 8.43
CA VAL A 89 -9.31 8.12 7.47
C VAL A 89 -9.16 9.62 7.21
N LYS A 90 -8.99 10.43 8.24
CA LYS A 90 -8.80 11.88 8.11
C LYS A 90 -7.53 12.27 7.36
N ARG A 91 -6.48 11.46 7.47
CA ARG A 91 -5.18 11.74 6.84
C ARG A 91 -4.93 10.96 5.55
N GLY A 92 -5.94 10.27 5.04
CA GLY A 92 -5.84 9.54 3.79
C GLY A 92 -4.96 8.28 3.84
N VAL A 93 -4.77 7.70 5.02
CA VAL A 93 -4.10 6.41 5.19
C VAL A 93 -5.13 5.29 5.05
N SER A 94 -4.92 4.40 4.10
CA SER A 94 -5.85 3.29 3.84
C SER A 94 -5.82 2.26 4.95
N LEU A 95 -6.99 1.91 5.49
CA LEU A 95 -7.14 0.86 6.50
C LEU A 95 -6.87 -0.55 5.93
N LYS A 96 -6.93 -0.73 4.62
CA LYS A 96 -6.59 -1.98 3.94
C LYS A 96 -5.12 -2.38 4.08
N ALA A 97 -4.26 -1.42 4.44
CA ALA A 97 -2.83 -1.67 4.67
C ALA A 97 -2.54 -2.35 6.01
N PHE A 98 -3.51 -2.45 6.92
CA PHE A 98 -3.28 -2.95 8.26
C PHE A 98 -3.61 -4.43 8.40
N GLU A 99 -2.64 -5.17 8.91
CA GLU A 99 -2.80 -6.57 9.33
C GLU A 99 -2.68 -6.63 10.86
N TYR A 100 -3.78 -6.98 11.50
CA TYR A 100 -3.87 -7.02 12.97
C TYR A 100 -3.36 -8.36 13.48
N GLY A 101 -2.31 -8.32 14.31
CA GLY A 101 -1.82 -9.48 15.03
C GLY A 101 -2.74 -9.88 16.19
N LYS A 102 -2.37 -10.93 16.88
CA LYS A 102 -3.08 -11.36 18.08
C LYS A 102 -2.88 -10.38 19.23
N ILE A 103 -3.91 -10.23 20.05
CA ILE A 103 -3.80 -9.53 21.33
C ILE A 103 -3.13 -10.48 22.32
N GLU A 104 -2.01 -10.06 22.88
CA GLU A 104 -1.19 -10.84 23.80
C GLU A 104 -1.09 -10.14 25.15
N GLU A 105 -1.01 -10.94 26.22
CA GLU A 105 -0.68 -10.41 27.53
C GLU A 105 0.76 -9.87 27.56
N ALA A 106 0.95 -8.75 28.26
CA ALA A 106 2.23 -8.09 28.39
C ALA A 106 2.56 -7.81 29.87
N LEU A 107 3.78 -7.40 30.14
CA LEU A 107 4.24 -7.08 31.49
C LEU A 107 3.39 -5.99 32.15
N GLY A 108 3.21 -6.09 33.47
CA GLY A 108 2.48 -5.08 34.24
C GLY A 108 0.97 -5.16 34.08
N ALA A 109 0.41 -6.34 33.85
CA ALA A 109 -1.02 -6.59 33.64
C ALA A 109 -1.61 -5.74 32.49
N THR A 110 -0.85 -5.61 31.41
CA THR A 110 -1.25 -4.94 30.19
C THR A 110 -1.46 -5.94 29.05
N VAL A 111 -2.04 -5.48 27.94
CA VAL A 111 -2.17 -6.23 26.70
C VAL A 111 -1.49 -5.48 25.57
N ARG A 112 -1.02 -6.22 24.58
CA ARG A 112 -0.28 -5.72 23.43
C ARG A 112 -0.81 -6.31 22.14
N GLN A 113 -0.87 -5.50 21.10
CA GLN A 113 -1.14 -5.95 19.74
C GLN A 113 -0.15 -5.31 18.78
N VAL A 114 0.41 -6.11 17.88
CA VAL A 114 1.24 -5.63 16.78
C VAL A 114 0.39 -5.55 15.53
N ILE A 115 0.36 -4.37 14.92
CA ILE A 115 -0.31 -4.12 13.65
C ILE A 115 0.76 -3.96 12.59
N LYS A 116 0.81 -4.88 11.63
CA LYS A 116 1.71 -4.76 10.49
C LYS A 116 1.13 -3.81 9.46
N ILE A 117 1.97 -2.95 8.91
CA ILE A 117 1.61 -2.00 7.87
C ILE A 117 2.13 -2.56 6.54
N GLN A 118 1.22 -3.06 5.72
CA GLN A 118 1.54 -3.64 4.43
C GLN A 118 1.97 -2.54 3.45
N SER A 119 3.08 -2.72 2.79
CA SER A 119 3.59 -1.82 1.75
C SER A 119 4.17 -2.64 0.62
N GLY A 120 3.94 -2.17 -0.61
CA GLY A 120 4.26 -2.91 -1.81
C GLY A 120 3.17 -3.90 -2.22
N ILE A 121 3.22 -4.33 -3.47
CA ILE A 121 2.32 -5.35 -4.02
C ILE A 121 3.05 -6.69 -3.95
N SER A 122 2.47 -7.66 -3.23
CA SER A 122 3.00 -9.01 -3.17
C SER A 122 2.97 -9.69 -4.54
N SER A 123 3.83 -10.69 -4.75
CA SER A 123 3.84 -11.48 -6.00
C SER A 123 2.48 -12.08 -6.33
N GLU A 124 1.75 -12.54 -5.33
CA GLU A 124 0.41 -13.09 -5.48
C GLU A 124 -0.59 -12.03 -5.97
N LYS A 125 -0.62 -10.86 -5.33
CA LYS A 125 -1.47 -9.74 -5.74
C LYS A 125 -1.08 -9.18 -7.11
N ALA A 126 0.20 -9.10 -7.41
CA ALA A 126 0.68 -8.69 -8.71
C ALA A 126 0.18 -9.63 -9.82
N LYS A 127 0.16 -10.93 -9.58
CA LYS A 127 -0.40 -11.92 -10.52
C LYS A 127 -1.92 -11.75 -10.69
N GLU A 128 -2.66 -11.48 -9.62
CA GLU A 128 -4.10 -11.16 -9.70
C GLU A 128 -4.35 -9.93 -10.55
N ILE A 129 -3.57 -8.86 -10.36
CA ILE A 129 -3.69 -7.61 -11.11
C ILE A 129 -3.38 -7.83 -12.60
N THR A 130 -2.27 -8.49 -12.92
CA THR A 130 -1.88 -8.77 -14.31
C THR A 130 -2.88 -9.66 -15.02
N LYS A 131 -3.42 -10.65 -14.33
CA LYS A 131 -4.48 -11.53 -14.84
C LYS A 131 -5.76 -10.74 -15.14
N ALA A 132 -6.19 -9.88 -14.23
CA ALA A 132 -7.38 -9.05 -14.40
C ALA A 132 -7.22 -8.09 -15.60
N VAL A 133 -6.06 -7.46 -15.76
CA VAL A 133 -5.75 -6.61 -16.92
C VAL A 133 -5.81 -7.40 -18.23
N LYS A 134 -5.25 -8.59 -18.25
CA LYS A 134 -5.28 -9.47 -19.44
C LYS A 134 -6.69 -9.89 -19.81
N GLU A 135 -7.49 -10.28 -18.82
CA GLU A 135 -8.89 -10.69 -19.01
C GLU A 135 -9.82 -9.54 -19.43
N SER A 136 -9.46 -8.29 -19.10
CA SER A 136 -10.23 -7.10 -19.49
C SER A 136 -10.24 -6.85 -21.00
N LYS A 137 -9.29 -7.44 -21.73
CA LYS A 137 -9.05 -7.24 -23.18
C LYS A 137 -8.74 -5.80 -23.58
N ILE A 138 -8.39 -4.93 -22.64
CA ILE A 138 -7.85 -3.60 -22.93
C ILE A 138 -6.49 -3.76 -23.59
N LYS A 139 -6.18 -2.93 -24.58
CA LYS A 139 -4.94 -3.00 -25.35
C LYS A 139 -3.73 -2.44 -24.60
N VAL A 140 -3.41 -3.07 -23.49
CA VAL A 140 -2.26 -2.75 -22.63
C VAL A 140 -1.50 -4.01 -22.27
N GLN A 141 -0.24 -3.85 -21.88
CA GLN A 141 0.60 -4.91 -21.34
C GLN A 141 0.87 -4.61 -19.87
N ALA A 142 0.72 -5.62 -19.02
CA ALA A 142 1.04 -5.52 -17.60
C ALA A 142 2.26 -6.38 -17.30
N GLN A 143 3.25 -5.80 -16.63
CA GLN A 143 4.51 -6.45 -16.23
C GLN A 143 4.73 -6.29 -14.74
N ILE A 144 5.09 -7.38 -14.06
CA ILE A 144 5.47 -7.35 -12.65
C ILE A 144 6.90 -6.84 -12.55
N GLN A 145 7.11 -5.76 -11.81
CA GLN A 145 8.44 -5.19 -11.56
C GLN A 145 8.63 -5.01 -10.04
N GLY A 146 9.28 -5.98 -9.39
CA GLY A 146 9.46 -5.97 -7.95
C GLY A 146 8.11 -5.97 -7.21
N GLU A 147 7.84 -4.94 -6.43
CA GLU A 147 6.62 -4.77 -5.64
C GLU A 147 5.58 -3.87 -6.32
N GLN A 148 5.68 -3.70 -7.62
CA GLN A 148 4.76 -2.91 -8.43
C GLN A 148 4.40 -3.60 -9.73
N VAL A 149 3.36 -3.11 -10.41
CA VAL A 149 2.95 -3.57 -11.73
C VAL A 149 3.02 -2.42 -12.71
N ARG A 150 3.84 -2.54 -13.74
CA ARG A 150 3.93 -1.55 -14.82
C ARG A 150 2.94 -1.90 -15.92
N VAL A 151 2.15 -0.93 -16.33
CA VAL A 151 1.18 -1.04 -17.42
C VAL A 151 1.63 -0.15 -18.57
N ILE A 152 1.78 -0.74 -19.75
CA ILE A 152 2.39 -0.11 -20.92
C ILE A 152 1.38 -0.14 -22.07
N SER A 153 1.27 0.95 -22.82
CA SER A 153 0.50 1.00 -24.07
C SER A 153 1.04 2.08 -25.00
N LYS A 154 0.75 1.91 -26.28
CA LYS A 154 0.95 2.97 -27.30
C LYS A 154 -0.16 4.05 -27.23
N SER A 155 -1.30 3.72 -26.67
CA SER A 155 -2.46 4.59 -26.53
C SER A 155 -2.60 5.11 -25.11
N LYS A 156 -2.55 6.42 -24.91
CA LYS A 156 -2.84 7.06 -23.64
C LYS A 156 -4.28 6.83 -23.19
N ASP A 157 -5.22 6.74 -24.12
CA ASP A 157 -6.62 6.46 -23.83
C ASP A 157 -6.79 5.03 -23.27
N ASP A 158 -6.08 4.05 -23.82
CA ASP A 158 -6.09 2.69 -23.28
C ASP A 158 -5.49 2.62 -21.88
N LEU A 159 -4.45 3.42 -21.58
CA LEU A 159 -3.91 3.54 -20.23
C LEU A 159 -4.93 4.14 -19.26
N GLN A 160 -5.66 5.18 -19.65
CA GLN A 160 -6.71 5.75 -18.80
C GLN A 160 -7.86 4.77 -18.58
N THR A 161 -8.23 4.01 -19.59
CA THR A 161 -9.22 2.93 -19.48
C THR A 161 -8.76 1.84 -18.50
N ALA A 162 -7.50 1.47 -18.56
CA ALA A 162 -6.92 0.49 -17.62
C ALA A 162 -6.90 1.01 -16.17
N ILE A 163 -6.58 2.27 -15.95
CA ILE A 163 -6.64 2.91 -14.62
C ILE A 163 -8.08 2.86 -14.07
N ALA A 164 -9.06 3.27 -14.87
CA ALA A 164 -10.47 3.24 -14.46
C ALA A 164 -10.95 1.82 -14.15
N PHE A 165 -10.55 0.83 -14.96
CA PHE A 165 -10.85 -0.58 -14.75
C PHE A 165 -10.27 -1.08 -13.42
N LEU A 166 -9.00 -0.80 -13.12
CA LEU A 166 -8.35 -1.23 -11.89
C LEU A 166 -8.91 -0.52 -10.66
N LYS A 167 -9.26 0.77 -10.76
CA LYS A 167 -9.94 1.50 -9.68
C LYS A 167 -11.31 0.92 -9.33
N GLY A 168 -12.01 0.36 -10.30
CA GLY A 168 -13.31 -0.26 -10.12
C GLY A 168 -13.28 -1.65 -9.52
N LYS A 169 -12.10 -2.27 -9.39
CA LYS A 169 -11.93 -3.60 -8.82
C LYS A 169 -11.36 -3.54 -7.40
N ASP A 170 -11.80 -4.46 -6.56
CA ASP A 170 -11.26 -4.63 -5.21
C ASP A 170 -10.29 -5.82 -5.19
N PHE A 171 -9.01 -5.52 -5.00
CA PHE A 171 -7.95 -6.53 -4.84
C PHE A 171 -7.59 -6.78 -3.36
N GLY A 172 -8.34 -6.17 -2.44
CA GLY A 172 -8.07 -6.26 -1.00
C GLY A 172 -6.90 -5.38 -0.52
N ILE A 173 -6.28 -4.63 -1.40
CA ILE A 173 -5.24 -3.64 -1.14
C ILE A 173 -5.59 -2.30 -1.78
N ASP A 174 -5.03 -1.23 -1.26
CA ASP A 174 -5.18 0.10 -1.86
C ASP A 174 -4.21 0.25 -3.03
N LEU A 175 -4.72 0.63 -4.19
CA LEU A 175 -3.89 0.84 -5.38
C LEU A 175 -3.71 2.33 -5.66
N GLN A 176 -2.47 2.73 -5.92
CA GLN A 176 -2.12 4.05 -6.42
C GLN A 176 -1.52 3.92 -7.81
N PHE A 177 -1.70 4.95 -8.63
CA PHE A 177 -1.26 4.97 -10.03
C PHE A 177 -0.30 6.14 -10.22
N THR A 178 0.93 5.82 -10.60
CA THR A 178 2.03 6.80 -10.76
C THR A 178 2.65 6.71 -12.14
N ASN A 179 3.14 7.84 -12.62
CA ASN A 179 3.89 7.89 -13.88
C ASN A 179 5.37 7.66 -13.65
#